data_69590513f43f6d62912d1b56ff7e0fd5
#
_entry.id   69590513f43f6d62912d1b56ff7e0fd5
#
_cell.length_a   1.000
_cell.length_b   1.000
_cell.length_c   1.000
_cell.angle_alpha   90.00
_cell.angle_beta   90.00
_cell.angle_gamma   90.00
#
_symmetry.space_group_name_H-M   'P 1'
#
loop_
_entity.id
_entity.type
_entity.pdbx_description
1 polymer ?
#
loop_
_entity_poly.entity_id
_entity_poly.type
_entity_poly.pdbx_seq_one_letter_code
_entity_poly.pdbx_strand_id
1 'polypeptide(L)'
;MIEIDNIYNMDCIEGMKLMANGSVDAVIADLPYGVLNRSNKAAHWDRQIPLEALWKQYRRITKPGSPVILFAQGIFSAQLMLSQPRMWRYNLVWRKDRVTGHLNANRMPLRQHEDIIVFYDRQPVYHPQMTPCPPERRNHGRRKTDGFTNRCYGEMKLAPVRVAEDKYPTSVISIPKEHKTGAFYHPTQKPVALIEYLIRTYTNEGDVVLDNCIGSGTTAIAAIRTGRHYIGFEIEPTYCEIVGRRIRELSLIHISEPT
;
A
#
# COMPACT_ATOMS: atom_id res chain seq x y z
N MET A 1 -9.81 -14.30 20.31
CA MET A 1 -8.96 -13.09 20.31
C MET A 1 -8.15 -13.15 19.04
N ILE A 2 -7.95 -12.04 18.35
CA ILE A 2 -7.11 -11.97 17.15
C ILE A 2 -5.65 -11.84 17.60
N GLU A 3 -4.79 -12.69 17.07
CA GLU A 3 -3.35 -12.72 17.33
C GLU A 3 -2.59 -12.17 16.13
N ILE A 4 -1.41 -11.60 16.36
CA ILE A 4 -0.51 -11.16 15.30
C ILE A 4 0.10 -12.35 14.56
N ASP A 5 0.64 -12.12 13.37
CA ASP A 5 1.27 -13.11 12.49
C ASP A 5 0.32 -14.25 12.07
N ASN A 6 -0.96 -13.90 11.95
CA ASN A 6 -2.00 -14.85 11.58
C ASN A 6 -2.91 -14.31 10.45
N ILE A 7 -3.45 -15.28 9.69
CA ILE A 7 -4.47 -15.07 8.66
C ILE A 7 -5.74 -15.76 9.11
N TYR A 8 -6.85 -15.04 9.04
CA TYR A 8 -8.16 -15.52 9.48
C TYR A 8 -9.10 -15.66 8.29
N ASN A 9 -9.65 -16.86 8.08
CA ASN A 9 -10.65 -17.09 7.06
C ASN A 9 -12.02 -16.64 7.57
N MET A 10 -12.36 -15.38 7.36
CA MET A 10 -13.63 -14.78 7.80
C MET A 10 -13.88 -13.44 7.11
N ASP A 11 -15.10 -12.95 7.24
CA ASP A 11 -15.44 -11.58 6.87
C ASP A 11 -14.58 -10.57 7.64
N CYS A 12 -14.01 -9.61 6.94
CA CYS A 12 -13.06 -8.67 7.54
C CYS A 12 -13.69 -7.71 8.55
N ILE A 13 -14.96 -7.33 8.38
CA ILE A 13 -15.68 -6.49 9.36
C ILE A 13 -15.89 -7.25 10.65
N GLU A 14 -16.32 -8.52 10.55
CA GLU A 14 -16.51 -9.39 11.72
C GLU A 14 -15.15 -9.67 12.39
N GLY A 15 -14.12 -9.96 11.62
CA GLY A 15 -12.76 -10.16 12.14
C GLY A 15 -12.23 -8.93 12.87
N MET A 16 -12.33 -7.75 12.27
CA MET A 16 -11.91 -6.51 12.91
C MET A 16 -12.66 -6.23 14.22
N LYS A 17 -13.94 -6.60 14.37
CA LYS A 17 -14.69 -6.46 15.65
C LYS A 17 -14.03 -7.22 16.80
N LEU A 18 -13.33 -8.31 16.53
CA LEU A 18 -12.62 -9.12 17.52
C LEU A 18 -11.25 -8.60 17.91
N MET A 19 -10.74 -7.59 17.19
CA MET A 19 -9.46 -6.93 17.45
C MET A 19 -9.57 -5.93 18.60
N ALA A 20 -8.50 -5.78 19.36
CA ALA A 20 -8.39 -4.75 20.40
C ALA A 20 -8.32 -3.35 19.79
N ASN A 21 -8.77 -2.34 20.56
CA ASN A 21 -8.63 -0.94 20.18
C ASN A 21 -7.15 -0.56 20.13
N GLY A 22 -6.75 0.21 19.12
CA GLY A 22 -5.38 0.72 19.02
C GLY A 22 -4.32 -0.39 18.91
N SER A 23 -4.63 -1.50 18.25
CA SER A 23 -3.73 -2.67 18.10
C SER A 23 -2.95 -2.68 16.78
N VAL A 24 -3.22 -1.72 15.85
CA VAL A 24 -2.67 -1.70 14.50
C VAL A 24 -1.87 -0.42 14.27
N ASP A 25 -0.67 -0.55 13.73
CA ASP A 25 0.23 0.57 13.41
C ASP A 25 0.04 1.09 11.98
N ALA A 26 -0.39 0.25 11.05
CA ALA A 26 -0.75 0.66 9.70
C ALA A 26 -1.79 -0.28 9.08
N VAL A 27 -2.66 0.26 8.24
CA VAL A 27 -3.51 -0.54 7.35
C VAL A 27 -2.98 -0.38 5.93
N ILE A 28 -2.72 -1.50 5.24
CA ILE A 28 -2.34 -1.53 3.83
C ILE A 28 -3.20 -2.59 3.15
N ALA A 29 -4.16 -2.18 2.33
CA ALA A 29 -5.13 -3.12 1.77
C ALA A 29 -5.53 -2.79 0.32
N ASP A 30 -5.77 -3.85 -0.45
CA ASP A 30 -6.37 -3.82 -1.78
C ASP A 30 -7.83 -4.27 -1.68
N LEU A 31 -8.71 -3.31 -1.45
CA LEU A 31 -10.14 -3.58 -1.24
C LEU A 31 -10.80 -4.07 -2.53
N PRO A 32 -11.88 -4.88 -2.47
CA PRO A 32 -12.67 -5.23 -3.64
C PRO A 32 -13.39 -3.99 -4.21
N TYR A 33 -13.21 -3.74 -5.52
CA TYR A 33 -13.76 -2.55 -6.19
C TYR A 33 -15.21 -2.73 -6.67
N GLY A 34 -15.73 -3.98 -6.70
CA GLY A 34 -17.06 -4.30 -7.20
C GLY A 34 -17.19 -4.15 -8.72
N VAL A 35 -16.12 -4.35 -9.46
CA VAL A 35 -16.08 -4.18 -10.92
C VAL A 35 -16.04 -5.53 -11.66
N LEU A 36 -15.31 -6.51 -11.11
CA LEU A 36 -15.08 -7.80 -11.77
C LEU A 36 -16.32 -8.71 -11.71
N ASN A 37 -17.10 -8.65 -10.64
CA ASN A 37 -18.29 -9.46 -10.45
C ASN A 37 -19.43 -9.13 -11.43
N ARG A 38 -19.39 -7.94 -12.06
CA ARG A 38 -20.37 -7.54 -13.09
C ARG A 38 -20.28 -8.34 -14.37
N SER A 39 -19.09 -8.82 -14.71
CA SER A 39 -18.81 -9.54 -15.97
C SER A 39 -18.39 -10.99 -15.76
N ASN A 40 -18.03 -11.37 -14.53
CA ASN A 40 -17.52 -12.70 -14.21
C ASN A 40 -18.12 -13.22 -12.91
N LYS A 41 -19.00 -14.22 -13.00
CA LYS A 41 -19.63 -14.86 -11.83
C LYS A 41 -18.62 -15.57 -10.91
N ALA A 42 -17.45 -15.95 -11.42
CA ALA A 42 -16.38 -16.55 -10.60
C ALA A 42 -15.68 -15.52 -9.71
N ALA A 43 -15.88 -14.22 -9.94
CA ALA A 43 -15.35 -13.15 -9.09
C ALA A 43 -16.39 -12.68 -8.05
N HIS A 44 -17.10 -13.61 -7.43
CA HIS A 44 -18.15 -13.31 -6.44
C HIS A 44 -17.62 -12.59 -5.19
N TRP A 45 -16.34 -12.74 -4.90
CA TRP A 45 -15.62 -12.07 -3.81
C TRP A 45 -15.43 -10.56 -4.07
N ASP A 46 -15.48 -10.08 -5.34
CA ASP A 46 -15.31 -8.66 -5.66
C ASP A 46 -16.59 -7.85 -5.36
N ARG A 47 -17.01 -7.83 -4.10
CA ARG A 47 -18.10 -7.00 -3.59
C ARG A 47 -17.54 -5.88 -2.75
N GLN A 48 -17.96 -4.64 -3.05
CA GLN A 48 -17.54 -3.48 -2.25
C GLN A 48 -17.95 -3.65 -0.79
N ILE A 49 -16.98 -3.46 0.10
CA ILE A 49 -17.21 -3.42 1.54
C ILE A 49 -17.89 -2.09 1.89
N PRO A 50 -18.93 -2.09 2.75
CA PRO A 50 -19.56 -0.84 3.19
C PRO A 50 -18.56 0.09 3.87
N LEU A 51 -18.23 1.22 3.23
CA LEU A 51 -17.16 2.11 3.65
C LEU A 51 -17.39 2.68 5.06
N GLU A 52 -18.64 2.96 5.44
CA GLU A 52 -18.96 3.44 6.79
C GLU A 52 -18.57 2.42 7.87
N ALA A 53 -18.93 1.13 7.68
CA ALA A 53 -18.58 0.06 8.59
C ALA A 53 -17.07 -0.15 8.65
N LEU A 54 -16.40 -0.09 7.49
CA LEU A 54 -14.96 -0.20 7.36
C LEU A 54 -14.24 0.89 8.16
N TRP A 55 -14.58 2.16 7.94
CA TRP A 55 -13.97 3.28 8.63
C TRP A 55 -14.25 3.31 10.14
N LYS A 56 -15.42 2.81 10.56
CA LYS A 56 -15.73 2.62 11.99
C LYS A 56 -14.72 1.69 12.65
N GLN A 57 -14.37 0.57 11.98
CA GLN A 57 -13.39 -0.37 12.50
C GLN A 57 -11.97 0.21 12.42
N TYR A 58 -11.55 0.76 11.29
CA TYR A 58 -10.21 1.35 11.15
C TYR A 58 -9.92 2.37 12.25
N ARG A 59 -10.83 3.33 12.50
CA ARG A 59 -10.66 4.33 13.56
C ARG A 59 -10.53 3.72 14.96
N ARG A 60 -11.15 2.57 15.19
CA ARG A 60 -11.12 1.91 16.50
C ARG A 60 -9.84 1.12 16.71
N ILE A 61 -9.41 0.37 15.70
CA ILE A 61 -8.28 -0.58 15.82
C ILE A 61 -6.93 0.05 15.56
N THR A 62 -6.85 1.15 14.80
CA THR A 62 -5.58 1.84 14.55
C THR A 62 -5.16 2.68 15.74
N LYS A 63 -3.85 2.74 15.98
CA LYS A 63 -3.25 3.66 16.95
C LYS A 63 -3.39 5.11 16.48
N PRO A 64 -3.37 6.12 17.36
CA PRO A 64 -3.39 7.52 16.93
C PRO A 64 -2.23 7.86 16.00
N GLY A 65 -2.53 8.42 14.82
CA GLY A 65 -1.54 8.75 13.80
C GLY A 65 -1.19 7.59 12.85
N SER A 66 -1.76 6.40 13.02
CA SER A 66 -1.53 5.30 12.08
C SER A 66 -2.09 5.62 10.70
N PRO A 67 -1.35 5.36 9.62
CA PRO A 67 -1.84 5.54 8.26
C PRO A 67 -2.77 4.41 7.82
N VAL A 68 -3.75 4.76 6.99
CA VAL A 68 -4.55 3.81 6.22
C VAL A 68 -4.24 4.04 4.75
N ILE A 69 -3.71 3.01 4.09
CA ILE A 69 -3.19 3.04 2.72
C ILE A 69 -4.00 2.07 1.89
N LEU A 70 -4.78 2.59 0.95
CA LEU A 70 -5.72 1.79 0.17
C LEU A 70 -5.44 1.89 -1.32
N PHE A 71 -5.37 0.75 -1.99
CA PHE A 71 -5.31 0.69 -3.44
C PHE A 71 -6.67 0.99 -4.03
N ALA A 72 -6.69 1.69 -5.16
CA ALA A 72 -7.92 2.05 -5.84
C ALA A 72 -7.69 2.36 -7.32
N GLN A 73 -8.79 2.41 -8.08
CA GLN A 73 -8.77 2.85 -9.46
C GLN A 73 -10.11 3.47 -9.88
N GLY A 74 -10.03 4.52 -10.70
CA GLY A 74 -11.21 5.14 -11.32
C GLY A 74 -12.18 5.74 -10.29
N ILE A 75 -13.48 5.46 -10.45
CA ILE A 75 -14.51 6.02 -9.56
C ILE A 75 -14.34 5.56 -8.10
N PHE A 76 -13.77 4.36 -7.87
CA PHE A 76 -13.54 3.89 -6.53
C PHE A 76 -12.51 4.74 -5.78
N SER A 77 -11.50 5.29 -6.46
CA SER A 77 -10.58 6.27 -5.88
C SER A 77 -11.32 7.49 -5.35
N ALA A 78 -12.25 8.03 -6.12
CA ALA A 78 -13.06 9.18 -5.70
C ALA A 78 -13.98 8.82 -4.51
N GLN A 79 -14.61 7.65 -4.53
CA GLN A 79 -15.47 7.18 -3.44
C GLN A 79 -14.68 7.07 -2.12
N LEU A 80 -13.47 6.51 -2.16
CA LEU A 80 -12.61 6.41 -0.98
C LEU A 80 -12.21 7.79 -0.45
N MET A 81 -11.75 8.70 -1.30
CA MET A 81 -11.40 10.06 -0.89
C MET A 81 -12.57 10.80 -0.26
N LEU A 82 -13.75 10.73 -0.88
CA LEU A 82 -14.96 11.38 -0.38
C LEU A 82 -15.52 10.72 0.89
N SER A 83 -15.24 9.45 1.12
CA SER A 83 -15.67 8.77 2.34
C SER A 83 -14.98 9.30 3.61
N GLN A 84 -13.77 9.85 3.48
CA GLN A 84 -12.98 10.42 4.58
C GLN A 84 -12.17 11.66 4.16
N PRO A 85 -12.82 12.76 3.75
CA PRO A 85 -12.12 13.92 3.20
C PRO A 85 -11.20 14.62 4.22
N ARG A 86 -11.49 14.49 5.52
CA ARG A 86 -10.65 15.06 6.58
C ARG A 86 -9.40 14.25 6.89
N MET A 87 -9.40 12.95 6.58
CA MET A 87 -8.27 12.05 6.77
C MET A 87 -7.45 11.89 5.49
N TRP A 88 -8.05 12.07 4.32
CA TRP A 88 -7.33 12.01 3.05
C TRP A 88 -6.22 13.07 3.00
N ARG A 89 -5.03 12.67 2.58
CA ARG A 89 -3.86 13.53 2.52
C ARG A 89 -3.31 13.70 1.11
N TYR A 90 -3.02 12.60 0.47
CA TYR A 90 -2.49 12.57 -0.89
C TYR A 90 -2.66 11.20 -1.53
N ASN A 91 -2.44 11.16 -2.83
CA ASN A 91 -2.35 9.93 -3.59
C ASN A 91 -0.91 9.71 -4.05
N LEU A 92 -0.48 8.46 -3.99
CA LEU A 92 0.65 7.95 -4.72
C LEU A 92 0.13 7.25 -5.97
N VAL A 93 0.91 7.26 -7.05
CA VAL A 93 0.58 6.59 -8.30
C VAL A 93 1.55 5.45 -8.50
N TRP A 94 1.06 4.22 -8.44
CA TRP A 94 1.87 3.07 -8.83
C TRP A 94 1.85 2.92 -10.35
N ARG A 95 2.98 3.22 -10.99
CA ARG A 95 3.20 3.00 -12.42
C ARG A 95 3.68 1.58 -12.68
N LYS A 96 2.89 0.83 -13.42
CA LYS A 96 3.17 -0.55 -13.82
C LYS A 96 4.12 -0.59 -15.02
N ASP A 97 4.92 -1.63 -15.13
CA ASP A 97 5.74 -1.92 -16.32
C ASP A 97 4.88 -2.38 -17.50
N ARG A 98 3.73 -3.01 -17.23
CA ARG A 98 2.78 -3.50 -18.24
C ARG A 98 1.46 -2.77 -18.17
N VAL A 99 0.94 -2.47 -19.35
CA VAL A 99 -0.39 -1.89 -19.53
C VAL A 99 -1.49 -2.93 -19.43
N THR A 100 -2.70 -2.49 -19.14
CA THR A 100 -3.91 -3.32 -19.11
C THR A 100 -5.04 -2.64 -19.88
N GLY A 101 -6.11 -3.38 -20.22
CA GLY A 101 -7.27 -2.83 -20.88
C GLY A 101 -7.24 -2.95 -22.42
N HIS A 102 -6.46 -3.88 -22.98
CA HIS A 102 -6.29 -4.08 -24.42
C HIS A 102 -7.61 -4.24 -25.19
N LEU A 103 -8.64 -4.82 -24.59
CA LEU A 103 -9.98 -4.95 -25.21
C LEU A 103 -10.64 -3.62 -25.53
N ASN A 104 -10.19 -2.54 -24.89
CA ASN A 104 -10.70 -1.19 -25.08
C ASN A 104 -9.70 -0.24 -25.76
N ALA A 105 -8.62 -0.77 -26.36
CA ALA A 105 -7.53 0.04 -26.91
C ALA A 105 -7.98 1.04 -27.99
N ASN A 106 -9.04 0.70 -28.74
CA ASN A 106 -9.64 1.57 -29.76
C ASN A 106 -10.66 2.58 -29.21
N ARG A 107 -10.92 2.59 -27.89
CA ARG A 107 -11.94 3.46 -27.25
C ARG A 107 -11.35 4.37 -26.17
N MET A 108 -10.26 3.97 -25.55
CA MET A 108 -9.60 4.71 -24.48
C MET A 108 -8.12 4.32 -24.37
N PRO A 109 -7.28 5.17 -23.77
CA PRO A 109 -5.89 4.81 -23.48
C PRO A 109 -5.77 3.56 -22.61
N LEU A 110 -4.73 2.77 -22.85
CA LEU A 110 -4.39 1.62 -22.02
C LEU A 110 -3.99 2.10 -20.60
N ARG A 111 -4.41 1.36 -19.61
CA ARG A 111 -4.16 1.69 -18.20
C ARG A 111 -2.78 1.21 -17.77
N GLN A 112 -1.95 2.11 -17.26
CA GLN A 112 -0.58 1.83 -16.81
C GLN A 112 -0.36 2.13 -15.32
N HIS A 113 -1.36 2.56 -14.61
CA HIS A 113 -1.22 2.92 -13.21
C HIS A 113 -2.40 2.46 -12.35
N GLU A 114 -2.18 2.47 -11.05
CA GLU A 114 -3.19 2.42 -9.99
C GLU A 114 -2.92 3.50 -8.97
N ASP A 115 -3.97 3.99 -8.32
CA ASP A 115 -3.87 4.92 -7.21
C ASP A 115 -3.58 4.16 -5.91
N ILE A 116 -2.77 4.78 -5.05
CA ILE A 116 -2.56 4.38 -3.67
C ILE A 116 -2.94 5.58 -2.82
N ILE A 117 -4.05 5.50 -2.11
CA ILE A 117 -4.63 6.62 -1.39
C ILE A 117 -4.21 6.56 0.06
N VAL A 118 -3.61 7.63 0.56
CA VAL A 118 -3.07 7.72 1.91
C VAL A 118 -3.94 8.58 2.79
N PHE A 119 -4.40 7.99 3.90
CA PHE A 119 -5.23 8.63 4.90
C PHE A 119 -4.53 8.59 6.26
N TYR A 120 -4.61 9.69 7.00
CA TYR A 120 -4.26 9.77 8.42
C TYR A 120 -4.87 11.02 9.06
N ASP A 121 -5.06 11.02 10.37
CA ASP A 121 -5.51 12.17 11.13
C ASP A 121 -4.33 13.06 11.57
N ARG A 122 -3.25 12.46 12.04
CA ARG A 122 -2.00 13.09 12.45
C ARG A 122 -0.86 12.54 11.62
N GLN A 123 0.22 13.30 11.49
CA GLN A 123 1.41 12.89 10.74
C GLN A 123 1.91 11.53 11.28
N PRO A 124 1.92 10.48 10.45
CA PRO A 124 2.45 9.17 10.80
C PRO A 124 3.97 9.17 10.83
N VAL A 125 4.54 8.05 11.26
CA VAL A 125 5.91 7.69 10.93
C VAL A 125 6.11 7.82 9.42
N TYR A 126 7.21 8.43 9.00
CA TYR A 126 7.54 8.60 7.60
C TYR A 126 9.04 8.45 7.38
N HIS A 127 9.43 7.36 6.74
CA HIS A 127 10.80 7.07 6.33
C HIS A 127 10.90 7.21 4.81
N PRO A 128 11.34 8.37 4.28
CA PRO A 128 11.46 8.56 2.84
C PRO A 128 12.42 7.54 2.25
N GLN A 129 11.95 6.75 1.29
CA GLN A 129 12.79 5.78 0.58
C GLN A 129 13.64 6.55 -0.44
N MET A 130 14.79 7.01 0.01
CA MET A 130 15.71 7.83 -0.77
C MET A 130 16.28 7.04 -1.96
N THR A 131 16.50 7.71 -3.07
CA THR A 131 17.13 7.11 -4.26
C THR A 131 18.43 7.83 -4.60
N PRO A 132 19.50 7.11 -5.00
CA PRO A 132 20.76 7.76 -5.39
C PRO A 132 20.55 8.80 -6.49
N CYS A 133 21.20 9.96 -6.32
CA CYS A 133 21.21 11.01 -7.32
C CYS A 133 22.44 10.84 -8.22
N PRO A 134 22.28 10.61 -9.54
CA PRO A 134 23.41 10.55 -10.45
C PRO A 134 24.29 11.81 -10.33
N PRO A 135 25.63 11.69 -10.39
CA PRO A 135 26.55 12.81 -10.16
C PRO A 135 26.24 14.04 -11.01
N GLU A 136 25.84 13.84 -12.28
CA GLU A 136 25.49 14.90 -13.23
C GLU A 136 24.20 15.66 -12.86
N ARG A 137 23.37 15.11 -11.96
CA ARG A 137 22.13 15.72 -11.48
C ARG A 137 22.23 16.23 -10.04
N ARG A 138 23.39 16.09 -9.41
CA ARG A 138 23.61 16.61 -8.05
C ARG A 138 23.64 18.13 -8.08
N ASN A 139 22.87 18.76 -7.19
CA ASN A 139 22.93 20.20 -7.01
C ASN A 139 24.27 20.58 -6.41
N HIS A 140 25.10 21.31 -7.16
CA HIS A 140 26.44 21.77 -6.74
C HIS A 140 26.38 23.03 -5.83
N GLY A 141 25.33 23.20 -5.04
CA GLY A 141 25.25 24.27 -4.06
C GLY A 141 25.02 25.67 -4.59
N ARG A 142 24.85 25.86 -5.91
CA ARG A 142 24.53 27.15 -6.51
C ARG A 142 23.01 27.35 -6.60
N ARG A 143 22.39 27.85 -5.55
CA ARG A 143 21.16 28.64 -5.69
C ARG A 143 21.56 30.10 -5.71
N LYS A 144 21.10 30.86 -6.72
CA LYS A 144 21.07 32.30 -6.64
C LYS A 144 20.23 32.68 -5.43
N THR A 145 20.83 33.35 -4.47
CA THR A 145 20.20 33.76 -3.19
C THR A 145 19.27 34.96 -3.36
N ASP A 146 18.97 35.37 -4.59
CA ASP A 146 18.02 36.44 -4.85
C ASP A 146 16.63 35.93 -4.58
N GLY A 147 16.00 36.51 -3.58
CA GLY A 147 14.71 36.09 -3.02
C GLY A 147 13.70 35.75 -4.11
N PHE A 148 13.42 34.45 -4.25
CA PHE A 148 12.36 33.97 -5.09
C PHE A 148 11.03 34.14 -4.34
N THR A 149 10.38 35.27 -4.60
CA THR A 149 9.00 35.48 -4.15
C THR A 149 8.08 34.70 -5.07
N ASN A 150 7.63 33.55 -4.63
CA ASN A 150 6.56 32.87 -5.33
C ASN A 150 5.22 33.56 -4.98
N ARG A 151 4.59 34.21 -5.97
CA ARG A 151 3.31 34.89 -5.79
C ARG A 151 2.20 34.00 -5.21
N CYS A 152 2.31 32.67 -5.36
CA CYS A 152 1.34 31.72 -4.85
C CYS A 152 1.57 31.31 -3.39
N TYR A 153 2.80 31.39 -2.87
CA TYR A 153 3.15 30.87 -1.53
C TYR A 153 3.72 31.93 -0.57
N GLY A 154 3.75 33.20 -0.99
CA GLY A 154 4.29 34.31 -0.20
C GLY A 154 5.83 34.26 -0.05
N GLU A 155 6.33 34.91 1.00
CA GLU A 155 7.78 34.91 1.31
C GLU A 155 8.18 33.54 1.87
N MET A 156 9.04 32.83 1.16
CA MET A 156 9.62 31.57 1.64
C MET A 156 11.03 31.81 2.17
N LYS A 157 11.29 31.45 3.43
CA LYS A 157 12.65 31.31 3.93
C LYS A 157 13.32 30.16 3.19
N LEU A 158 14.27 30.48 2.32
CA LEU A 158 15.03 29.47 1.60
C LEU A 158 15.95 28.76 2.59
N ALA A 159 15.74 27.46 2.76
CA ALA A 159 16.68 26.62 3.48
C ALA A 159 18.03 26.56 2.71
N PRO A 160 19.19 26.46 3.39
CA PRO A 160 20.47 26.30 2.74
C PRO A 160 20.44 25.09 1.80
N VAL A 161 21.03 25.25 0.60
CA VAL A 161 21.09 24.16 -0.39
C VAL A 161 22.02 23.08 0.14
N ARG A 162 21.44 21.94 0.48
CA ARG A 162 22.20 20.73 0.81
C ARG A 162 22.66 20.08 -0.51
N VAL A 163 23.95 19.86 -0.65
CA VAL A 163 24.46 18.94 -1.67
C VAL A 163 24.05 17.55 -1.22
N ALA A 164 23.02 17.00 -1.85
CA ALA A 164 22.50 15.69 -1.48
C ALA A 164 22.95 14.68 -2.54
N GLU A 165 23.50 13.57 -2.07
CA GLU A 165 23.83 12.42 -2.91
C GLU A 165 22.58 11.63 -3.28
N ASP A 166 21.48 11.87 -2.56
CA ASP A 166 20.20 11.19 -2.71
C ASP A 166 19.06 12.16 -3.02
N LYS A 167 18.03 11.63 -3.65
CA LYS A 167 16.76 12.32 -3.94
C LYS A 167 15.64 11.79 -3.07
N TYR A 168 14.79 12.70 -2.64
CA TYR A 168 13.51 12.32 -2.04
C TYR A 168 12.64 11.57 -3.04
N PRO A 169 11.81 10.62 -2.55
CA PRO A 169 10.84 9.92 -3.38
C PRO A 169 9.82 10.90 -3.95
N THR A 170 9.24 10.53 -5.08
CA THR A 170 8.14 11.26 -5.72
C THR A 170 6.81 10.53 -5.49
N SER A 171 5.70 11.20 -5.82
CA SER A 171 4.37 10.59 -5.76
C SER A 171 4.15 9.49 -6.79
N VAL A 172 5.06 9.29 -7.75
CA VAL A 172 4.98 8.22 -8.75
C VAL A 172 6.00 7.14 -8.40
N ILE A 173 5.49 5.96 -8.05
CA ILE A 173 6.26 4.77 -7.71
C ILE A 173 6.31 3.86 -8.94
N SER A 174 7.51 3.54 -9.42
CA SER A 174 7.72 2.66 -10.57
C SER A 174 8.30 1.33 -10.09
N ILE A 175 7.43 0.37 -9.83
CA ILE A 175 7.80 -0.99 -9.44
C ILE A 175 7.12 -1.94 -10.42
N PRO A 176 7.88 -2.85 -11.08
CA PRO A 176 7.31 -3.80 -12.03
C PRO A 176 6.35 -4.77 -11.34
N LYS A 177 5.39 -5.29 -12.12
CA LYS A 177 4.58 -6.44 -11.67
C LYS A 177 5.46 -7.67 -11.57
N GLU A 178 5.14 -8.54 -10.62
CA GLU A 178 5.77 -9.86 -10.56
C GLU A 178 5.44 -10.66 -11.85
N HIS A 179 6.47 -11.25 -12.46
CA HIS A 179 6.33 -12.06 -13.66
C HIS A 179 5.92 -13.49 -13.32
N LYS A 180 5.25 -14.16 -14.27
CA LYS A 180 4.72 -15.53 -14.13
C LYS A 180 5.77 -16.65 -13.95
N THR A 181 7.04 -16.36 -13.86
CA THR A 181 8.12 -17.33 -13.71
C THR A 181 8.28 -17.88 -12.29
N GLY A 182 7.20 -17.96 -11.55
CA GLY A 182 7.14 -18.47 -10.20
C GLY A 182 5.72 -18.36 -9.70
N ALA A 183 5.35 -18.18 -8.62
CA ALA A 183 4.11 -18.21 -7.94
C ALA A 183 3.18 -17.02 -8.22
N PHE A 184 2.47 -17.05 -9.33
CA PHE A 184 1.34 -16.13 -9.57
C PHE A 184 0.07 -16.74 -8.98
N TYR A 185 -0.23 -16.39 -7.75
CA TYR A 185 -1.28 -17.03 -6.94
C TYR A 185 -2.65 -16.35 -7.04
N HIS A 186 -2.70 -15.08 -7.48
CA HIS A 186 -3.94 -14.30 -7.59
C HIS A 186 -3.94 -13.39 -8.81
N PRO A 187 -5.07 -13.26 -9.56
CA PRO A 187 -5.13 -12.45 -10.79
C PRO A 187 -4.79 -10.96 -10.59
N THR A 188 -5.05 -10.43 -9.40
CA THR A 188 -4.83 -9.02 -9.04
C THR A 188 -3.70 -8.83 -8.03
N GLN A 189 -2.83 -9.83 -7.84
CA GLN A 189 -1.73 -9.78 -6.88
C GLN A 189 -0.88 -8.52 -7.06
N LYS A 190 -0.64 -7.80 -5.97
CA LYS A 190 0.30 -6.69 -5.93
C LYS A 190 1.74 -7.22 -5.80
N PRO A 191 2.75 -6.55 -6.35
CA PRO A 191 4.15 -6.93 -6.15
C PRO A 191 4.55 -6.84 -4.67
N VAL A 192 5.28 -7.84 -4.19
CA VAL A 192 5.83 -7.82 -2.81
C VAL A 192 6.68 -6.57 -2.59
N ALA A 193 7.54 -6.22 -3.54
CA ALA A 193 8.40 -5.04 -3.47
C ALA A 193 7.62 -3.72 -3.31
N LEU A 194 6.40 -3.62 -3.86
CA LEU A 194 5.56 -2.45 -3.68
C LEU A 194 5.03 -2.34 -2.26
N ILE A 195 4.59 -3.45 -1.70
CA ILE A 195 4.09 -3.49 -0.31
C ILE A 195 5.25 -3.27 0.67
N GLU A 196 6.42 -3.87 0.44
CA GLU A 196 7.63 -3.59 1.23
C GLU A 196 8.00 -2.10 1.23
N TYR A 197 7.93 -1.44 0.06
CA TYR A 197 8.14 -0.01 -0.06
C TYR A 197 7.18 0.79 0.83
N LEU A 198 5.89 0.46 0.82
CA LEU A 198 4.88 1.13 1.64
C LEU A 198 5.10 0.86 3.14
N ILE A 199 5.36 -0.41 3.51
CA ILE A 199 5.63 -0.79 4.89
C ILE A 199 6.86 -0.03 5.43
N ARG A 200 7.99 -0.06 4.71
CA ARG A 200 9.22 0.65 5.11
C ARG A 200 9.01 2.16 5.21
N THR A 201 8.14 2.72 4.38
CA THR A 201 7.86 4.18 4.38
C THR A 201 7.05 4.61 5.58
N TYR A 202 6.09 3.80 6.03
CA TYR A 202 5.07 4.25 6.98
C TYR A 202 5.04 3.51 8.31
N THR A 203 5.98 2.60 8.55
CA THR A 203 6.07 1.83 9.80
C THR A 203 7.50 1.67 10.28
N ASN A 204 7.66 1.38 11.57
CA ASN A 204 8.91 0.92 12.18
C ASN A 204 9.00 -0.61 12.19
N GLU A 205 10.20 -1.16 12.42
CA GLU A 205 10.35 -2.60 12.71
C GLU A 205 9.57 -2.97 13.98
N GLY A 206 8.93 -4.14 13.95
CA GLY A 206 8.06 -4.61 15.03
C GLY A 206 6.63 -4.06 15.01
N ASP A 207 6.30 -3.10 14.14
CA ASP A 207 4.95 -2.58 14.00
C ASP A 207 3.99 -3.63 13.40
N VAL A 208 2.69 -3.51 13.71
CA VAL A 208 1.64 -4.41 13.23
C VAL A 208 0.94 -3.80 12.00
N VAL A 209 1.01 -4.50 10.89
CA VAL A 209 0.34 -4.13 9.62
C VAL A 209 -0.91 -4.98 9.45
N LEU A 210 -2.05 -4.33 9.22
CA LEU A 210 -3.30 -4.99 8.88
C LEU A 210 -3.54 -4.94 7.37
N ASP A 211 -3.88 -6.10 6.79
CA ASP A 211 -4.51 -6.21 5.48
C ASP A 211 -5.84 -6.95 5.62
N ASN A 212 -6.93 -6.23 5.54
CA ASN A 212 -8.26 -6.80 5.73
C ASN A 212 -8.86 -7.48 4.49
N CYS A 213 -8.12 -7.54 3.39
CA CYS A 213 -8.45 -8.27 2.15
C CYS A 213 -7.19 -8.90 1.57
N ILE A 214 -6.52 -9.75 2.38
CA ILE A 214 -5.12 -10.13 2.17
C ILE A 214 -4.88 -10.98 0.91
N GLY A 215 -5.92 -11.58 0.33
CA GLY A 215 -5.84 -12.35 -0.90
C GLY A 215 -4.77 -13.44 -0.83
N SER A 216 -3.80 -13.37 -1.74
CA SER A 216 -2.67 -14.31 -1.79
C SER A 216 -1.56 -14.04 -0.78
N GLY A 217 -1.73 -13.10 0.16
CA GLY A 217 -0.81 -12.87 1.27
C GLY A 217 0.41 -12.01 0.97
N THR A 218 0.35 -11.17 -0.05
CA THR A 218 1.50 -10.31 -0.39
C THR A 218 1.93 -9.42 0.76
N THR A 219 0.95 -8.88 1.51
CA THR A 219 1.22 -8.03 2.68
C THR A 219 1.87 -8.80 3.82
N ALA A 220 1.46 -10.05 4.09
CA ALA A 220 2.12 -10.89 5.09
C ALA A 220 3.59 -11.18 4.72
N ILE A 221 3.85 -11.57 3.48
CA ILE A 221 5.21 -11.80 2.98
C ILE A 221 6.08 -10.54 3.10
N ALA A 222 5.54 -9.38 2.71
CA ALA A 222 6.26 -8.12 2.80
C ALA A 222 6.52 -7.70 4.27
N ALA A 223 5.57 -7.91 5.18
CA ALA A 223 5.73 -7.65 6.60
C ALA A 223 6.85 -8.51 7.20
N ILE A 224 6.84 -9.84 6.97
CA ILE A 224 7.88 -10.75 7.42
C ILE A 224 9.26 -10.30 6.90
N ARG A 225 9.41 -10.02 5.60
CA ARG A 225 10.68 -9.61 4.99
C ARG A 225 11.21 -8.27 5.50
N THR A 226 10.34 -7.46 6.05
CA THR A 226 10.70 -6.13 6.57
C THR A 226 10.76 -6.08 8.10
N GLY A 227 10.61 -7.21 8.80
CA GLY A 227 10.65 -7.28 10.26
C GLY A 227 9.43 -6.65 10.93
N ARG A 228 8.26 -6.73 10.29
CA ARG A 228 6.97 -6.27 10.84
C ARG A 228 6.07 -7.45 11.12
N HIS A 229 5.14 -7.26 12.05
CA HIS A 229 4.05 -8.19 12.27
C HIS A 229 2.90 -7.92 11.31
N TYR A 230 2.05 -8.92 11.10
CA TYR A 230 0.88 -8.77 10.25
C TYR A 230 -0.37 -9.38 10.88
N ILE A 231 -1.53 -8.90 10.43
CA ILE A 231 -2.84 -9.52 10.63
C ILE A 231 -3.53 -9.49 9.28
N GLY A 232 -4.09 -10.62 8.85
CA GLY A 232 -4.80 -10.72 7.58
C GLY A 232 -6.20 -11.31 7.74
N PHE A 233 -7.16 -10.78 6.96
CA PHE A 233 -8.47 -11.38 6.78
C PHE A 233 -8.67 -11.75 5.31
N GLU A 234 -9.23 -12.93 5.07
CA GLU A 234 -9.57 -13.43 3.74
C GLU A 234 -10.86 -14.25 3.82
N ILE A 235 -11.79 -13.94 2.93
CA ILE A 235 -13.09 -14.64 2.92
C ILE A 235 -13.02 -15.96 2.17
N GLU A 236 -12.12 -16.09 1.20
CA GLU A 236 -11.96 -17.27 0.36
C GLU A 236 -10.98 -18.27 0.98
N PRO A 237 -11.42 -19.47 1.40
CA PRO A 237 -10.54 -20.46 2.05
C PRO A 237 -9.33 -20.85 1.20
N THR A 238 -9.50 -20.92 -0.12
CA THR A 238 -8.42 -21.28 -1.06
C THR A 238 -7.26 -20.29 -1.03
N TYR A 239 -7.53 -19.00 -0.85
CA TYR A 239 -6.48 -18.01 -0.70
C TYR A 239 -5.79 -18.10 0.66
N CYS A 240 -6.51 -18.40 1.73
CA CYS A 240 -5.90 -18.67 3.04
C CYS A 240 -4.88 -19.82 2.97
N GLU A 241 -5.21 -20.92 2.28
CA GLU A 241 -4.28 -22.04 2.06
C GLU A 241 -3.04 -21.61 1.27
N ILE A 242 -3.24 -20.81 0.21
CA ILE A 242 -2.13 -20.24 -0.59
C ILE A 242 -1.20 -19.41 0.29
N VAL A 243 -1.75 -18.52 1.12
CA VAL A 243 -0.95 -17.68 2.03
C VAL A 243 -0.15 -18.55 2.98
N GLY A 244 -0.77 -19.54 3.62
CA GLY A 244 -0.10 -20.45 4.54
C GLY A 244 1.07 -21.20 3.88
N ARG A 245 0.91 -21.63 2.63
CA ARG A 245 2.00 -22.23 1.85
C ARG A 245 3.13 -21.25 1.58
N ARG A 246 2.84 -20.05 1.11
CA ARG A 246 3.84 -19.01 0.82
C ARG A 246 4.66 -18.62 2.06
N ILE A 247 4.03 -18.51 3.22
CA ILE A 247 4.72 -18.20 4.48
C ILE A 247 5.67 -19.34 4.86
N ARG A 248 5.24 -20.61 4.74
CA ARG A 248 6.12 -21.77 5.00
C ARG A 248 7.31 -21.82 4.05
N GLU A 249 7.10 -21.57 2.76
CA GLU A 249 8.18 -21.50 1.76
C GLU A 249 9.21 -20.42 2.11
N LEU A 250 8.75 -19.24 2.56
CA LEU A 250 9.64 -18.17 2.98
C LEU A 250 10.50 -18.57 4.21
N SER A 251 9.91 -19.25 5.18
CA SER A 251 10.61 -19.72 6.38
C SER A 251 11.71 -20.74 6.06
N LEU A 252 11.47 -21.61 5.08
CA LEU A 252 12.47 -22.61 4.63
C LEU A 252 13.67 -21.98 3.94
N ILE A 253 13.46 -20.89 3.18
CA ILE A 253 14.56 -20.16 2.51
C ILE A 253 15.49 -19.51 3.54
N HIS A 254 14.95 -18.92 4.60
CA HIS A 254 15.76 -18.31 5.67
C HIS A 254 16.56 -19.30 6.50
N ILE A 255 16.15 -20.57 6.56
CA ILE A 255 16.91 -21.64 7.26
C ILE A 255 18.07 -22.16 6.38
N SER A 256 17.95 -22.05 5.06
CA SER A 256 18.94 -22.59 4.11
C SER A 256 20.05 -21.59 3.72
N GLU A 257 19.97 -20.33 4.10
CA GLU A 257 21.05 -19.34 3.98
C GLU A 257 21.61 -19.00 5.37
N PRO A 258 22.59 -19.76 5.92
CA PRO A 258 23.30 -19.34 7.12
C PRO A 258 24.17 -18.12 6.76
N THR A 259 24.00 -17.05 7.53
CA THR A 259 24.85 -15.84 7.55
C THR A 259 26.33 -16.13 7.62
#